data_65424d8c6d36016a3bcd36ac9b4ac772
#
_entry.id   65424d8c6d36016a3bcd36ac9b4ac772
#
_cell.length_a   1.000
_cell.length_b   1.000
_cell.length_c   1.000
_cell.angle_alpha   90.00
_cell.angle_beta   90.00
_cell.angle_gamma   90.00
#
_symmetry.space_group_name_H-M   'P 1'
#
loop_
_entity.id
_entity.type
_entity.pdbx_description
1 polymer ?
#
loop_
_entity_poly.entity_id
_entity_poly.type
_entity_poly.pdbx_seq_one_letter_code
_entity_poly.pdbx_strand_id
1 'polypeptide(L)'
;MNPVSLEKPLASWRGSDRYGEEVVSTLTVILKTTGCNWNRCRMCSYRNIRFKAAGEEESNDLITDQLSWVKANHQLDKVDMVKIYTSGSFFDPREVPPAAFEETARLFSGKVVIAETRPEYVDRKRVAGFISHLDSGRWETPLYVAIGLETTNDFIREKCIDKGFSMAEFTSAKEEASRGGAGTKAYLLMKPPFLTESEAISDMKSSIKAIAGTVDMISMNPCTVQRNTEVERLWKQGAYRPPYLWSVLEVLRDSPVYVGCDPVGGGHARGPHNCRSCDYEIVKGIRDYSLSGDQALLDSLFHIDCDCKKEWDSVLSLEKPYCMPLTR
;
A
#
# COMPACT_ATOMS: atom_id res chain seq x y z
N MET A 1 14.54 -6.47 -39.21
CA MET A 1 14.41 -5.56 -38.06
C MET A 1 14.25 -6.44 -36.83
N ASN A 2 15.20 -6.43 -35.91
CA ASN A 2 15.02 -7.11 -34.63
C ASN A 2 13.82 -6.42 -33.92
N PRO A 3 12.89 -7.18 -33.31
CA PRO A 3 11.82 -6.56 -32.54
C PRO A 3 12.45 -5.72 -31.44
N VAL A 4 12.08 -4.44 -31.35
CA VAL A 4 12.49 -3.56 -30.28
C VAL A 4 12.00 -4.24 -28.99
N SER A 5 12.92 -4.61 -28.11
CA SER A 5 12.59 -5.23 -26.83
C SER A 5 11.99 -4.15 -25.94
N LEU A 6 10.66 -4.12 -25.80
CA LEU A 6 9.98 -3.21 -24.89
C LEU A 6 10.50 -3.39 -23.46
N GLU A 7 10.73 -2.30 -22.77
CA GLU A 7 11.11 -2.33 -21.35
C GLU A 7 9.95 -2.87 -20.50
N LYS A 8 10.25 -3.77 -19.58
CA LYS A 8 9.25 -4.39 -18.72
C LYS A 8 9.02 -3.56 -17.45
N PRO A 9 7.79 -3.46 -16.92
CA PRO A 9 7.57 -2.96 -15.56
C PRO A 9 8.31 -3.83 -14.54
N LEU A 10 8.58 -3.29 -13.35
CA LEU A 10 9.21 -4.04 -12.26
C LEU A 10 8.41 -5.29 -11.92
N ALA A 11 7.09 -5.18 -11.94
CA ALA A 11 6.18 -6.30 -11.81
C ALA A 11 4.80 -5.95 -12.39
N SER A 12 4.08 -6.97 -12.88
CA SER A 12 2.66 -6.85 -13.19
C SER A 12 1.98 -8.21 -13.04
N TRP A 13 0.75 -8.21 -12.51
CA TRP A 13 -0.04 -9.43 -12.33
C TRP A 13 -1.53 -9.12 -12.27
N ARG A 14 -2.32 -10.11 -12.64
CA ARG A 14 -3.77 -10.08 -12.49
C ARG A 14 -4.17 -10.62 -11.12
N GLY A 15 -5.27 -10.12 -10.60
CA GLY A 15 -5.84 -10.55 -9.33
C GLY A 15 -7.30 -10.14 -9.22
N SER A 16 -7.78 -10.10 -8.00
CA SER A 16 -9.09 -9.56 -7.64
C SER A 16 -8.94 -8.60 -6.48
N ASP A 17 -9.83 -7.64 -6.37
CA ASP A 17 -9.94 -6.72 -5.23
C ASP A 17 -11.40 -6.38 -4.99
N ARG A 18 -11.70 -5.82 -3.83
CA ARG A 18 -13.02 -5.35 -3.47
C ARG A 18 -13.19 -3.89 -3.92
N TYR A 19 -14.29 -3.61 -4.61
CA TYR A 19 -14.74 -2.26 -4.97
C TYR A 19 -16.18 -2.08 -4.52
N GLY A 20 -16.40 -1.25 -3.51
CA GLY A 20 -17.67 -1.22 -2.81
C GLY A 20 -18.01 -2.57 -2.19
N GLU A 21 -19.10 -3.19 -2.61
CA GLU A 21 -19.50 -4.53 -2.17
C GLU A 21 -19.17 -5.64 -3.17
N GLU A 22 -18.63 -5.28 -4.32
CA GLU A 22 -18.33 -6.22 -5.40
C GLU A 22 -16.86 -6.64 -5.42
N VAL A 23 -16.60 -7.85 -5.89
CA VAL A 23 -15.26 -8.33 -6.22
C VAL A 23 -15.02 -8.10 -7.70
N VAL A 24 -14.02 -7.27 -8.01
CA VAL A 24 -13.68 -6.87 -9.37
C VAL A 24 -12.35 -7.47 -9.82
N SER A 25 -12.20 -7.64 -11.13
CA SER A 25 -10.94 -8.09 -11.72
C SER A 25 -9.91 -6.96 -11.70
N THR A 26 -8.69 -7.26 -11.27
CA THR A 26 -7.64 -6.25 -11.14
C THR A 26 -6.39 -6.58 -11.96
N LEU A 27 -5.69 -5.51 -12.36
CA LEU A 27 -4.31 -5.55 -12.83
C LEU A 27 -3.46 -4.66 -11.94
N THR A 28 -2.46 -5.23 -11.32
CA THR A 28 -1.43 -4.44 -10.62
C THR A 28 -0.24 -4.24 -11.54
N VAL A 29 0.25 -3.01 -11.61
CA VAL A 29 1.44 -2.63 -12.38
C VAL A 29 2.37 -1.83 -11.48
N ILE A 30 3.62 -2.26 -11.35
CA ILE A 30 4.68 -1.52 -10.68
C ILE A 30 5.64 -1.00 -11.75
N LEU A 31 5.54 0.27 -12.07
CA LEU A 31 6.40 0.91 -13.06
C LEU A 31 7.81 1.14 -12.48
N LYS A 32 8.80 0.91 -13.32
CA LYS A 32 10.18 1.30 -13.07
C LYS A 32 10.33 2.77 -13.46
N THR A 33 10.73 3.60 -12.50
CA THR A 33 10.82 5.05 -12.67
C THR A 33 12.12 5.59 -12.05
N THR A 34 12.34 6.90 -12.13
CA THR A 34 13.47 7.57 -11.47
C THR A 34 13.41 7.51 -9.95
N GLY A 35 12.25 7.18 -9.42
CA GLY A 35 12.03 6.86 -8.01
C GLY A 35 11.73 8.04 -7.11
N CYS A 36 11.42 7.72 -5.85
CA CYS A 36 10.96 8.65 -4.84
C CYS A 36 11.98 9.77 -4.54
N ASN A 37 11.54 11.01 -4.63
CA ASN A 37 12.37 12.17 -4.29
C ASN A 37 12.65 12.25 -2.78
N TRP A 38 11.72 11.85 -1.93
CA TRP A 38 11.92 11.82 -0.47
C TRP A 38 12.94 10.77 -0.05
N ASN A 39 12.74 9.51 -0.44
CA ASN A 39 13.72 8.42 -0.34
C ASN A 39 14.34 8.16 1.06
N ARG A 40 13.65 8.48 2.15
CA ARG A 40 14.20 8.39 3.51
C ARG A 40 13.46 7.38 4.40
N CYS A 41 12.26 6.90 3.98
CA CYS A 41 11.45 6.00 4.79
C CYS A 41 12.24 4.76 5.22
N ARG A 42 12.27 4.48 6.54
CA ARG A 42 13.12 3.45 7.16
C ARG A 42 12.82 2.03 6.71
N MET A 43 11.57 1.75 6.29
CA MET A 43 11.12 0.43 5.85
C MET A 43 11.16 0.24 4.32
N CYS A 44 11.32 1.31 3.54
CA CYS A 44 11.11 1.27 2.10
C CYS A 44 12.36 0.82 1.33
N SER A 45 12.24 -0.25 0.53
CA SER A 45 13.31 -0.74 -0.34
C SER A 45 13.29 -0.16 -1.76
N TYR A 46 12.20 0.48 -2.17
CA TYR A 46 12.08 1.07 -3.52
C TYR A 46 13.17 2.09 -3.84
N ARG A 47 13.73 2.75 -2.81
CA ARG A 47 14.91 3.61 -2.97
C ARG A 47 16.12 2.93 -3.62
N ASN A 48 16.17 1.60 -3.57
CA ASN A 48 17.26 0.81 -4.16
C ASN A 48 16.98 0.40 -5.61
N ILE A 49 15.78 0.69 -6.11
CA ILE A 49 15.30 0.29 -7.45
C ILE A 49 14.95 1.58 -8.18
N ARG A 50 15.97 2.26 -8.69
CA ARG A 50 15.81 3.52 -9.42
C ARG A 50 16.40 3.40 -10.80
N PHE A 51 15.71 3.95 -11.77
CA PHE A 51 16.26 4.23 -13.07
C PHE A 51 16.97 5.60 -13.03
N LYS A 52 18.14 5.68 -13.65
CA LYS A 52 18.83 6.95 -13.82
C LYS A 52 18.55 7.45 -15.23
N ALA A 53 17.54 8.29 -15.36
CA ALA A 53 17.29 8.97 -16.64
C ALA A 53 18.21 10.18 -16.79
N ALA A 54 18.66 10.40 -18.02
CA ALA A 54 19.41 11.59 -18.37
C ALA A 54 18.53 12.85 -18.46
N GLY A 55 17.20 12.67 -18.57
CA GLY A 55 16.23 13.75 -18.64
C GLY A 55 14.78 13.26 -18.71
N GLU A 56 13.87 14.23 -18.93
CA GLU A 56 12.43 13.98 -19.02
C GLU A 56 12.04 13.07 -20.17
N GLU A 57 12.67 13.27 -21.35
CA GLU A 57 12.43 12.47 -22.57
C GLU A 57 12.73 10.99 -22.32
N GLU A 58 13.89 10.65 -21.76
CA GLU A 58 14.25 9.27 -21.43
C GLU A 58 13.31 8.65 -20.39
N SER A 59 12.87 9.43 -19.41
CA SER A 59 11.87 8.99 -18.43
C SER A 59 10.51 8.71 -19.07
N ASN A 60 10.11 9.55 -20.03
CA ASN A 60 8.88 9.38 -20.77
C ASN A 60 8.93 8.10 -21.61
N ASP A 61 9.99 7.91 -22.41
CA ASP A 61 10.18 6.75 -23.27
C ASP A 61 10.18 5.45 -22.46
N LEU A 62 10.89 5.44 -21.32
CA LEU A 62 10.92 4.30 -20.42
C LEU A 62 9.51 3.91 -19.94
N ILE A 63 8.67 4.87 -19.55
CA ILE A 63 7.33 4.57 -19.05
C ILE A 63 6.42 4.15 -20.22
N THR A 64 6.48 4.82 -21.35
CA THR A 64 5.72 4.49 -22.56
C THR A 64 6.01 3.06 -23.05
N ASP A 65 7.28 2.65 -23.04
CA ASP A 65 7.67 1.28 -23.38
C ASP A 65 7.06 0.25 -22.41
N GLN A 66 7.07 0.55 -21.10
CA GLN A 66 6.44 -0.30 -20.10
C GLN A 66 4.91 -0.39 -20.28
N LEU A 67 4.25 0.72 -20.61
CA LEU A 67 2.82 0.74 -20.91
C LEU A 67 2.50 -0.08 -22.16
N SER A 68 3.32 0.04 -23.19
CA SER A 68 3.23 -0.77 -24.40
C SER A 68 3.41 -2.25 -24.12
N TRP A 69 4.38 -2.59 -23.25
CA TRP A 69 4.57 -3.97 -22.79
C TRP A 69 3.34 -4.48 -22.03
N VAL A 70 2.76 -3.67 -21.12
CA VAL A 70 1.55 -4.02 -20.38
C VAL A 70 0.39 -4.31 -21.34
N LYS A 71 0.18 -3.43 -22.34
CA LYS A 71 -0.85 -3.59 -23.36
C LYS A 71 -0.68 -4.88 -24.16
N ALA A 72 0.54 -5.25 -24.49
CA ALA A 72 0.85 -6.45 -25.27
C ALA A 72 0.72 -7.76 -24.48
N ASN A 73 0.91 -7.72 -23.14
CA ASN A 73 1.01 -8.91 -22.30
C ASN A 73 -0.22 -9.15 -21.39
N HIS A 74 -1.17 -8.21 -21.32
CA HIS A 74 -2.38 -8.33 -20.51
C HIS A 74 -3.64 -8.07 -21.34
N GLN A 75 -4.69 -8.89 -21.14
CA GLN A 75 -6.02 -8.70 -21.73
C GLN A 75 -6.73 -7.58 -20.95
N LEU A 76 -6.54 -6.33 -21.34
CA LEU A 76 -7.08 -5.17 -20.63
C LEU A 76 -8.60 -5.09 -20.67
N ASP A 77 -9.24 -5.68 -21.69
CA ASP A 77 -10.70 -5.81 -21.79
C ASP A 77 -11.33 -6.60 -20.63
N LYS A 78 -10.55 -7.48 -19.99
CA LYS A 78 -10.98 -8.30 -18.85
C LYS A 78 -10.54 -7.74 -17.50
N VAL A 79 -10.21 -6.47 -17.44
CA VAL A 79 -9.76 -5.78 -16.21
C VAL A 79 -10.73 -4.66 -15.91
N ASP A 80 -11.26 -4.63 -14.69
CA ASP A 80 -12.13 -3.57 -14.20
C ASP A 80 -11.35 -2.48 -13.46
N MET A 81 -10.32 -2.87 -12.69
CA MET A 81 -9.53 -1.96 -11.87
C MET A 81 -8.03 -2.13 -12.13
N VAL A 82 -7.30 -1.03 -12.21
CA VAL A 82 -5.84 -1.01 -12.34
C VAL A 82 -5.22 -0.33 -11.11
N LYS A 83 -4.27 -1.02 -10.48
CA LYS A 83 -3.46 -0.46 -9.39
C LYS A 83 -2.08 -0.11 -9.92
N ILE A 84 -1.75 1.18 -9.89
CA ILE A 84 -0.48 1.70 -10.42
C ILE A 84 0.41 2.08 -9.24
N TYR A 85 1.55 1.44 -9.17
CA TYR A 85 2.63 1.78 -8.25
C TYR A 85 3.86 2.19 -9.05
N THR A 86 4.67 3.05 -8.44
CA THR A 86 5.97 3.44 -8.97
C THR A 86 7.05 3.19 -7.92
N SER A 87 8.28 3.55 -8.23
CA SER A 87 9.33 3.54 -7.21
C SER A 87 9.23 4.75 -6.25
N GLY A 88 8.21 5.61 -6.41
CA GLY A 88 8.01 6.81 -5.61
C GLY A 88 6.58 7.36 -5.65
N SER A 89 6.28 8.22 -6.60
CA SER A 89 4.98 8.94 -6.67
C SER A 89 4.50 9.10 -8.10
N PHE A 90 3.39 8.46 -8.43
CA PHE A 90 2.82 8.53 -9.77
C PHE A 90 2.45 9.98 -10.20
N PHE A 91 2.08 10.82 -9.23
CA PHE A 91 1.74 12.22 -9.48
C PHE A 91 2.94 13.19 -9.43
N ASP A 92 4.18 12.73 -9.17
CA ASP A 92 5.37 13.60 -9.29
C ASP A 92 5.74 13.75 -10.78
N PRO A 93 5.66 14.98 -11.36
CA PRO A 93 5.98 15.19 -12.78
C PRO A 93 7.45 14.91 -13.13
N ARG A 94 8.35 14.87 -12.14
CA ARG A 94 9.76 14.51 -12.34
C ARG A 94 9.95 12.99 -12.41
N GLU A 95 9.05 12.23 -11.80
CA GLU A 95 9.06 10.76 -11.84
C GLU A 95 8.23 10.22 -13.02
N VAL A 96 7.04 10.78 -13.24
CA VAL A 96 6.13 10.46 -14.33
C VAL A 96 5.86 11.73 -15.14
N PRO A 97 6.57 11.92 -16.27
CA PRO A 97 6.42 13.09 -17.14
C PRO A 97 4.98 13.27 -17.64
N PRO A 98 4.57 14.50 -17.99
CA PRO A 98 3.21 14.80 -18.41
C PRO A 98 2.69 13.91 -19.54
N ALA A 99 3.49 13.62 -20.55
CA ALA A 99 3.08 12.80 -21.70
C ALA A 99 2.81 11.34 -21.27
N ALA A 100 3.71 10.72 -20.52
CA ALA A 100 3.51 9.36 -19.98
C ALA A 100 2.34 9.29 -19.00
N PHE A 101 2.11 10.36 -18.23
CA PHE A 101 0.98 10.46 -17.32
C PHE A 101 -0.37 10.44 -18.07
N GLU A 102 -0.50 11.23 -19.14
CA GLU A 102 -1.68 11.24 -19.99
C GLU A 102 -1.86 9.92 -20.76
N GLU A 103 -0.77 9.36 -21.29
CA GLU A 103 -0.81 8.07 -21.98
C GLU A 103 -1.30 6.96 -21.05
N THR A 104 -0.87 6.97 -19.78
CA THR A 104 -1.36 6.03 -18.77
C THR A 104 -2.88 6.15 -18.59
N ALA A 105 -3.41 7.37 -18.50
CA ALA A 105 -4.86 7.57 -18.38
C ALA A 105 -5.63 7.06 -19.61
N ARG A 106 -5.12 7.32 -20.81
CA ARG A 106 -5.73 6.85 -22.08
C ARG A 106 -5.69 5.34 -22.19
N LEU A 107 -4.56 4.70 -21.82
CA LEU A 107 -4.41 3.25 -21.86
C LEU A 107 -5.44 2.54 -20.97
N PHE A 108 -5.71 3.11 -19.80
CA PHE A 108 -6.64 2.53 -18.82
C PHE A 108 -8.03 3.17 -18.83
N SER A 109 -8.38 3.89 -19.91
CA SER A 109 -9.70 4.50 -20.04
C SER A 109 -10.82 3.48 -19.83
N GLY A 110 -11.85 3.90 -19.10
CA GLY A 110 -13.02 3.07 -18.75
C GLY A 110 -12.79 2.09 -17.59
N LYS A 111 -11.67 2.19 -16.89
CA LYS A 111 -11.35 1.38 -15.71
C LYS A 111 -11.28 2.25 -14.46
N VAL A 112 -11.45 1.63 -13.29
CA VAL A 112 -11.06 2.27 -12.04
C VAL A 112 -9.54 2.24 -11.94
N VAL A 113 -8.91 3.38 -11.65
CA VAL A 113 -7.47 3.44 -11.40
C VAL A 113 -7.22 3.84 -9.95
N ILE A 114 -6.36 3.08 -9.28
CA ILE A 114 -5.78 3.42 -7.98
C ILE A 114 -4.31 3.74 -8.24
N ALA A 115 -3.89 4.98 -8.02
CA ALA A 115 -2.51 5.41 -8.27
C ALA A 115 -1.86 5.94 -6.99
N GLU A 116 -0.70 5.35 -6.62
CA GLU A 116 0.00 5.71 -5.38
C GLU A 116 0.84 6.96 -5.57
N THR A 117 0.77 7.86 -4.60
CA THR A 117 1.55 9.09 -4.57
C THR A 117 1.80 9.58 -3.14
N ARG A 118 2.66 10.58 -3.03
CA ARG A 118 2.85 11.37 -1.81
C ARG A 118 1.95 12.61 -1.85
N PRO A 119 1.55 13.16 -0.68
CA PRO A 119 0.60 14.27 -0.61
C PRO A 119 1.06 15.53 -1.35
N GLU A 120 2.36 15.84 -1.33
CA GLU A 120 2.90 17.05 -1.95
C GLU A 120 2.76 17.13 -3.47
N TYR A 121 2.39 16.02 -4.13
CA TYR A 121 2.19 15.96 -5.59
C TYR A 121 0.73 15.90 -5.99
N VAL A 122 -0.19 15.92 -5.04
CA VAL A 122 -1.62 15.95 -5.33
C VAL A 122 -2.05 17.38 -5.61
N ASP A 123 -2.38 17.65 -6.85
CA ASP A 123 -2.89 18.93 -7.34
C ASP A 123 -4.21 18.73 -8.08
N ARG A 124 -5.21 19.55 -7.78
CA ARG A 124 -6.54 19.46 -8.35
C ARG A 124 -6.53 19.44 -9.88
N LYS A 125 -5.72 20.29 -10.53
CA LYS A 125 -5.70 20.38 -11.99
C LYS A 125 -5.11 19.11 -12.61
N ARG A 126 -4.03 18.58 -12.00
CA ARG A 126 -3.41 17.35 -12.44
C ARG A 126 -4.33 16.14 -12.26
N VAL A 127 -5.06 16.08 -11.15
CA VAL A 127 -6.09 15.05 -10.91
C VAL A 127 -7.20 15.13 -11.93
N ALA A 128 -7.81 16.31 -12.13
CA ALA A 128 -8.86 16.51 -13.11
C ALA A 128 -8.40 16.23 -14.55
N GLY A 129 -7.17 16.61 -14.89
CA GLY A 129 -6.54 16.31 -16.18
C GLY A 129 -6.41 14.82 -16.43
N PHE A 130 -6.01 14.04 -15.42
CA PHE A 130 -5.93 12.57 -15.53
C PHE A 130 -7.33 11.96 -15.76
N ILE A 131 -8.31 12.38 -14.96
CA ILE A 131 -9.69 11.90 -15.07
C ILE A 131 -10.28 12.22 -16.46
N SER A 132 -9.99 13.37 -17.04
CA SER A 132 -10.52 13.75 -18.37
C SER A 132 -10.12 12.78 -19.49
N HIS A 133 -9.03 12.04 -19.33
CA HIS A 133 -8.58 11.01 -20.26
C HIS A 133 -8.95 9.59 -19.83
N LEU A 134 -9.22 9.39 -18.55
CA LEU A 134 -9.52 8.11 -17.94
C LEU A 134 -11.00 7.76 -17.95
N ASP A 135 -11.85 8.76 -17.61
CA ASP A 135 -13.28 8.54 -17.39
C ASP A 135 -14.03 8.26 -18.69
N SER A 136 -14.84 7.22 -18.67
CA SER A 136 -15.74 6.84 -19.75
C SER A 136 -17.22 6.90 -19.33
N GLY A 137 -17.51 7.43 -18.13
CA GLY A 137 -18.83 7.42 -17.53
C GLY A 137 -19.29 6.05 -16.99
N ARG A 138 -18.41 5.04 -16.99
CA ARG A 138 -18.72 3.70 -16.48
C ARG A 138 -18.72 3.63 -14.95
N TRP A 139 -17.84 4.38 -14.30
CA TRP A 139 -17.61 4.32 -12.86
C TRP A 139 -17.92 5.66 -12.20
N GLU A 140 -18.59 5.65 -11.07
CA GLU A 140 -18.87 6.86 -10.28
C GLU A 140 -17.57 7.57 -9.86
N THR A 141 -16.59 6.79 -9.45
CA THR A 141 -15.25 7.30 -9.08
C THR A 141 -14.19 6.56 -9.90
N PRO A 142 -13.76 7.12 -11.05
CA PRO A 142 -12.81 6.46 -11.95
C PRO A 142 -11.37 6.47 -11.43
N LEU A 143 -11.02 7.39 -10.53
CA LEU A 143 -9.67 7.55 -9.98
C LEU A 143 -9.70 7.59 -8.45
N TYR A 144 -8.83 6.82 -7.82
CA TYR A 144 -8.48 6.95 -6.41
C TYR A 144 -7.02 7.34 -6.28
N VAL A 145 -6.76 8.48 -5.65
CA VAL A 145 -5.41 8.90 -5.26
C VAL A 145 -5.06 8.14 -3.99
N ALA A 146 -4.09 7.23 -4.08
CA ALA A 146 -3.67 6.40 -2.97
C ALA A 146 -2.45 7.03 -2.27
N ILE A 147 -2.58 7.33 -0.98
CA ILE A 147 -1.53 7.99 -0.20
C ILE A 147 -1.07 7.07 0.93
N GLY A 148 0.25 6.84 0.98
CA GLY A 148 0.88 6.14 2.10
C GLY A 148 0.90 7.02 3.34
N LEU A 149 -0.22 7.12 4.06
CA LEU A 149 -0.35 7.87 5.31
C LEU A 149 0.44 7.22 6.45
N GLU A 150 0.46 5.88 6.46
CA GLU A 150 1.11 4.96 7.41
C GLU A 150 0.49 4.99 8.81
N THR A 151 0.31 6.16 9.41
CA THR A 151 -0.32 6.42 10.71
C THR A 151 -0.84 7.86 10.75
N THR A 152 -1.87 8.13 11.54
CA THR A 152 -2.34 9.50 11.80
C THR A 152 -1.50 10.23 12.85
N ASN A 153 -0.64 9.51 13.57
CA ASN A 153 0.25 10.08 14.57
C ASN A 153 1.51 10.67 13.92
N ASP A 154 1.61 11.99 13.90
CA ASP A 154 2.73 12.72 13.28
C ASP A 154 4.08 12.36 13.91
N PHE A 155 4.13 12.11 15.22
CA PHE A 155 5.36 11.70 15.89
C PHE A 155 5.86 10.34 15.40
N ILE A 156 4.98 9.35 15.32
CA ILE A 156 5.32 8.01 14.80
C ILE A 156 5.70 8.13 13.33
N ARG A 157 4.95 8.89 12.53
CA ARG A 157 5.25 9.07 11.10
C ARG A 157 6.62 9.73 10.87
N GLU A 158 6.97 10.74 11.66
CA GLU A 158 8.25 11.42 11.57
C GLU A 158 9.39 10.58 12.16
N LYS A 159 9.25 10.11 13.42
CA LYS A 159 10.36 9.52 14.18
C LYS A 159 10.57 8.04 13.88
N CYS A 160 9.50 7.26 13.69
CA CYS A 160 9.59 5.83 13.47
C CYS A 160 9.68 5.46 11.98
N ILE A 161 9.09 6.26 11.10
CA ILE A 161 9.01 5.97 9.66
C ILE A 161 9.92 6.86 8.83
N ASP A 162 10.10 8.13 9.23
CA ASP A 162 10.74 9.21 8.45
C ASP A 162 10.02 9.44 7.12
N LYS A 163 8.69 9.64 7.19
CA LYS A 163 7.83 9.79 6.01
C LYS A 163 7.87 11.19 5.39
N GLY A 164 8.15 12.23 6.20
CA GLY A 164 8.44 13.61 5.74
C GLY A 164 7.23 14.41 5.29
N PHE A 165 6.06 14.14 5.85
CA PHE A 165 4.88 14.99 5.75
C PHE A 165 3.98 14.81 7.00
N SER A 166 3.13 15.80 7.25
CA SER A 166 2.22 15.86 8.39
C SER A 166 0.81 15.36 8.05
N MET A 167 -0.02 15.14 9.09
CA MET A 167 -1.44 14.85 8.91
C MET A 167 -2.19 16.00 8.21
N ALA A 168 -1.78 17.25 8.44
CA ALA A 168 -2.34 18.42 7.78
C ALA A 168 -2.09 18.39 6.26
N GLU A 169 -0.88 18.01 5.83
CA GLU A 169 -0.55 17.87 4.40
C GLU A 169 -1.32 16.72 3.75
N PHE A 170 -1.51 15.60 4.45
CA PHE A 170 -2.41 14.53 3.98
C PHE A 170 -3.84 15.03 3.79
N THR A 171 -4.38 15.78 4.76
CA THR A 171 -5.73 16.33 4.70
C THR A 171 -5.88 17.29 3.51
N SER A 172 -4.92 18.17 3.30
CA SER A 172 -4.90 19.09 2.15
C SER A 172 -4.86 18.33 0.82
N ALA A 173 -4.03 17.31 0.70
CA ALA A 173 -3.94 16.48 -0.50
C ALA A 173 -5.25 15.74 -0.79
N LYS A 174 -5.91 15.21 0.24
CA LYS A 174 -7.23 14.59 0.12
C LYS A 174 -8.28 15.58 -0.42
N GLU A 175 -8.27 16.81 0.10
CA GLU A 175 -9.18 17.86 -0.40
C GLU A 175 -8.91 18.23 -1.86
N GLU A 176 -7.64 18.34 -2.25
CA GLU A 176 -7.25 18.60 -3.64
C GLU A 176 -7.66 17.45 -4.57
N ALA A 177 -7.50 16.19 -4.15
CA ALA A 177 -7.98 15.01 -4.87
C ALA A 177 -9.51 15.08 -5.09
N SER A 178 -10.25 15.32 -4.02
CA SER A 178 -11.72 15.44 -4.07
C SER A 178 -12.18 16.59 -4.98
N ARG A 179 -11.57 17.78 -4.87
CA ARG A 179 -11.86 18.92 -5.76
C ARG A 179 -11.52 18.63 -7.23
N GLY A 180 -10.60 17.70 -7.47
CA GLY A 180 -10.23 17.20 -8.80
C GLY A 180 -11.15 16.11 -9.34
N GLY A 181 -12.09 15.62 -8.54
CA GLY A 181 -13.04 14.55 -8.91
C GLY A 181 -12.55 13.14 -8.57
N ALA A 182 -11.48 12.99 -7.80
CA ALA A 182 -10.96 11.69 -7.37
C ALA A 182 -11.38 11.33 -5.94
N GLY A 183 -11.53 10.04 -5.69
CA GLY A 183 -11.55 9.48 -4.34
C GLY A 183 -10.15 9.40 -3.73
N THR A 184 -10.08 9.12 -2.43
CA THR A 184 -8.83 8.96 -1.70
C THR A 184 -8.75 7.57 -1.07
N LYS A 185 -7.63 6.88 -1.30
CA LYS A 185 -7.27 5.65 -0.59
C LYS A 185 -6.12 5.94 0.37
N ALA A 186 -6.30 5.61 1.66
CA ALA A 186 -5.24 5.69 2.65
C ALA A 186 -4.59 4.33 2.86
N TYR A 187 -3.26 4.26 2.74
CA TYR A 187 -2.48 3.12 3.20
C TYR A 187 -1.96 3.39 4.60
N LEU A 188 -2.16 2.43 5.51
CA LEU A 188 -1.66 2.43 6.87
C LEU A 188 -0.62 1.31 7.04
N LEU A 189 0.41 1.55 7.84
CA LEU A 189 1.50 0.61 8.09
C LEU A 189 1.43 0.11 9.54
N MET A 190 1.03 -1.13 9.73
CA MET A 190 0.99 -1.71 11.06
C MET A 190 2.37 -2.11 11.56
N LYS A 191 2.70 -1.67 12.76
CA LYS A 191 3.98 -1.90 13.45
C LYS A 191 5.19 -1.42 12.66
N PRO A 192 5.33 -0.10 12.41
CA PRO A 192 6.61 0.46 12.00
C PRO A 192 7.68 0.17 13.06
N PRO A 193 8.99 0.35 12.77
CA PRO A 193 10.03 0.12 13.76
C PRO A 193 9.84 0.98 15.02
N PHE A 194 10.37 0.51 16.13
CA PHE A 194 10.40 1.15 17.45
C PHE A 194 9.08 1.12 18.24
N LEU A 195 8.03 0.50 17.75
CA LEU A 195 6.80 0.25 18.51
C LEU A 195 6.79 -1.16 19.08
N THR A 196 6.29 -1.30 20.31
CA THR A 196 5.87 -2.58 20.86
C THR A 196 4.65 -3.10 20.10
N GLU A 197 4.31 -4.37 20.31
CA GLU A 197 3.10 -4.95 19.69
C GLU A 197 1.83 -4.22 20.15
N SER A 198 1.73 -3.92 21.46
CA SER A 198 0.59 -3.20 22.04
C SER A 198 0.47 -1.77 21.51
N GLU A 199 1.58 -1.03 21.42
CA GLU A 199 1.60 0.31 20.84
C GLU A 199 1.18 0.30 19.37
N ALA A 200 1.62 -0.70 18.60
CA ALA A 200 1.27 -0.85 17.20
C ALA A 200 -0.23 -1.12 16.97
N ILE A 201 -0.85 -1.96 17.82
CA ILE A 201 -2.30 -2.19 17.81
C ILE A 201 -3.04 -0.89 18.14
N SER A 202 -2.63 -0.20 19.19
CA SER A 202 -3.26 1.05 19.65
C SER A 202 -3.16 2.16 18.59
N ASP A 203 -1.99 2.36 18.00
CA ASP A 203 -1.76 3.33 16.92
C ASP A 203 -2.63 3.03 15.71
N MET A 204 -2.69 1.77 15.30
CA MET A 204 -3.46 1.36 14.13
C MET A 204 -4.96 1.53 14.33
N LYS A 205 -5.52 1.07 15.47
CA LYS A 205 -6.93 1.28 15.82
C LYS A 205 -7.28 2.78 15.87
N SER A 206 -6.41 3.59 16.47
CA SER A 206 -6.58 5.04 16.53
C SER A 206 -6.53 5.69 15.15
N SER A 207 -5.60 5.26 14.30
CA SER A 207 -5.46 5.77 12.94
C SER A 207 -6.66 5.44 12.07
N ILE A 208 -7.13 4.19 12.09
CA ILE A 208 -8.34 3.78 11.37
C ILE A 208 -9.54 4.61 11.82
N LYS A 209 -9.75 4.73 13.15
CA LYS A 209 -10.85 5.51 13.70
C LYS A 209 -10.80 6.98 13.28
N ALA A 210 -9.62 7.59 13.25
CA ALA A 210 -9.43 8.99 12.91
C ALA A 210 -9.76 9.32 11.44
N ILE A 211 -9.55 8.37 10.52
CA ILE A 211 -9.82 8.57 9.08
C ILE A 211 -11.09 7.87 8.60
N ALA A 212 -11.75 7.08 9.43
CA ALA A 212 -13.02 6.44 9.11
C ALA A 212 -14.06 7.50 8.67
N GLY A 213 -14.70 7.28 7.51
CA GLY A 213 -15.66 8.21 6.91
C GLY A 213 -15.07 9.50 6.35
N THR A 214 -13.74 9.69 6.42
CA THR A 214 -13.08 10.86 5.82
C THR A 214 -12.33 10.53 4.53
N VAL A 215 -12.03 9.26 4.29
CA VAL A 215 -11.45 8.73 3.06
C VAL A 215 -12.35 7.63 2.51
N ASP A 216 -12.25 7.36 1.22
CA ASP A 216 -13.13 6.40 0.52
C ASP A 216 -12.67 4.95 0.75
N MET A 217 -11.37 4.73 0.88
CA MET A 217 -10.80 3.39 1.07
C MET A 217 -9.68 3.43 2.12
N ILE A 218 -9.62 2.40 2.95
CA ILE A 218 -8.52 2.17 3.90
C ILE A 218 -7.91 0.80 3.62
N SER A 219 -6.58 0.76 3.51
CA SER A 219 -5.81 -0.48 3.48
C SER A 219 -4.77 -0.49 4.57
N MET A 220 -4.74 -1.56 5.36
CA MET A 220 -3.70 -1.79 6.36
C MET A 220 -2.65 -2.77 5.81
N ASN A 221 -1.40 -2.35 5.83
CA ASN A 221 -0.26 -3.17 5.42
C ASN A 221 0.57 -3.54 6.65
N PRO A 222 0.59 -4.81 7.07
CA PRO A 222 1.53 -5.26 8.10
C PRO A 222 2.97 -5.04 7.65
N CYS A 223 3.79 -4.40 8.48
CA CYS A 223 5.16 -4.05 8.13
C CYS A 223 6.00 -5.31 7.87
N THR A 224 6.65 -5.35 6.71
CA THR A 224 7.54 -6.43 6.29
C THR A 224 9.00 -5.98 6.32
N VAL A 225 9.90 -6.94 6.52
CA VAL A 225 11.35 -6.70 6.50
C VAL A 225 11.86 -6.71 5.06
N GLN A 226 11.90 -5.56 4.43
CA GLN A 226 12.41 -5.39 3.08
C GLN A 226 13.95 -5.31 3.08
N ARG A 227 14.58 -5.81 2.00
CA ARG A 227 16.04 -5.83 1.89
C ARG A 227 16.63 -4.41 1.81
N ASN A 228 17.84 -4.25 2.37
CA ASN A 228 18.61 -3.00 2.35
C ASN A 228 17.88 -1.81 3.00
N THR A 229 17.08 -2.08 4.04
CA THR A 229 16.37 -1.08 4.83
C THR A 229 16.90 -1.01 6.26
N GLU A 230 16.55 0.05 6.98
CA GLU A 230 16.86 0.16 8.40
C GLU A 230 16.09 -0.91 9.21
N VAL A 231 14.86 -1.23 8.81
CA VAL A 231 14.08 -2.31 9.41
C VAL A 231 14.80 -3.65 9.27
N GLU A 232 15.43 -3.96 8.11
CA GLU A 232 16.24 -5.18 7.97
C GLU A 232 17.43 -5.19 8.92
N ARG A 233 18.10 -4.07 9.10
CA ARG A 233 19.22 -3.95 10.04
C ARG A 233 18.78 -4.25 11.46
N LEU A 234 17.68 -3.63 11.92
CA LEU A 234 17.10 -3.86 13.24
C LEU A 234 16.69 -5.33 13.42
N TRP A 235 16.02 -5.91 12.41
CA TRP A 235 15.59 -7.31 12.42
C TRP A 235 16.78 -8.29 12.55
N LYS A 236 17.86 -8.07 11.79
CA LYS A 236 19.08 -8.89 11.89
C LYS A 236 19.74 -8.80 13.27
N GLN A 237 19.59 -7.67 13.94
CA GLN A 237 20.10 -7.45 15.31
C GLN A 237 19.15 -7.98 16.40
N GLY A 238 17.97 -8.52 16.03
CA GLY A 238 16.93 -8.91 16.96
C GLY A 238 16.19 -7.74 17.61
N ALA A 239 16.37 -6.51 17.09
CA ALA A 239 15.74 -5.28 17.60
C ALA A 239 14.42 -4.93 16.91
N TYR A 240 13.96 -5.75 16.01
CA TYR A 240 12.66 -5.66 15.34
C TYR A 240 12.10 -7.03 15.01
N ARG A 241 10.80 -7.19 15.19
CA ARG A 241 10.00 -8.33 14.76
C ARG A 241 8.79 -7.79 13.98
N PRO A 242 8.44 -8.35 12.79
CA PRO A 242 7.17 -8.06 12.14
C PRO A 242 5.97 -8.33 13.07
N PRO A 243 4.81 -7.71 12.82
CA PRO A 243 3.65 -7.87 13.67
C PRO A 243 3.19 -9.33 13.76
N TYR A 244 2.57 -9.71 14.87
CA TYR A 244 1.83 -10.96 14.96
C TYR A 244 0.59 -10.91 14.06
N LEU A 245 0.23 -12.03 13.46
CA LEU A 245 -1.03 -12.17 12.74
C LEU A 245 -2.23 -12.03 13.67
N TRP A 246 -2.08 -12.38 14.97
CA TRP A 246 -3.10 -12.13 16.00
C TRP A 246 -3.40 -10.65 16.16
N SER A 247 -2.37 -9.81 16.15
CA SER A 247 -2.53 -8.36 16.21
C SER A 247 -3.19 -7.80 14.95
N VAL A 248 -2.87 -8.36 13.78
CA VAL A 248 -3.54 -7.99 12.53
C VAL A 248 -5.04 -8.32 12.61
N LEU A 249 -5.40 -9.52 13.06
CA LEU A 249 -6.79 -9.94 13.24
C LEU A 249 -7.53 -9.06 14.25
N GLU A 250 -6.89 -8.73 15.38
CA GLU A 250 -7.49 -7.89 16.42
C GLU A 250 -7.83 -6.51 15.88
N VAL A 251 -6.93 -5.90 15.13
CA VAL A 251 -7.17 -4.58 14.54
C VAL A 251 -8.29 -4.63 13.51
N LEU A 252 -8.29 -5.63 12.61
CA LEU A 252 -9.32 -5.76 11.59
C LEU A 252 -10.70 -6.04 12.19
N ARG A 253 -10.77 -6.93 13.19
CA ARG A 253 -12.00 -7.29 13.86
C ARG A 253 -12.64 -6.11 14.58
N ASP A 254 -11.83 -5.30 15.28
CA ASP A 254 -12.29 -4.16 16.06
C ASP A 254 -12.44 -2.88 15.22
N SER A 255 -12.24 -2.96 13.92
CA SER A 255 -12.36 -1.79 13.02
C SER A 255 -13.82 -1.34 12.88
N PRO A 256 -14.12 -0.04 13.01
CA PRO A 256 -15.48 0.49 12.84
C PRO A 256 -15.94 0.53 11.38
N VAL A 257 -15.04 0.32 10.44
CA VAL A 257 -15.28 0.34 8.99
C VAL A 257 -14.52 -0.80 8.31
N TYR A 258 -14.88 -1.11 7.07
CA TYR A 258 -14.09 -2.05 6.28
C TYR A 258 -12.66 -1.54 6.06
N VAL A 259 -11.68 -2.41 6.30
CA VAL A 259 -10.26 -2.16 6.08
C VAL A 259 -9.68 -3.33 5.29
N GLY A 260 -9.29 -3.09 4.05
CA GLY A 260 -8.60 -4.10 3.26
C GLY A 260 -7.22 -4.40 3.84
N CYS A 261 -6.79 -5.65 3.81
CA CYS A 261 -5.47 -6.06 4.29
C CYS A 261 -4.89 -7.16 3.40
N ASP A 262 -3.68 -6.94 2.90
CA ASP A 262 -2.88 -8.02 2.31
C ASP A 262 -1.65 -8.26 3.19
N PRO A 263 -1.61 -9.37 3.94
CA PRO A 263 -0.48 -9.73 4.78
C PRO A 263 0.67 -10.28 3.92
N VAL A 264 1.30 -9.41 3.13
CA VAL A 264 2.42 -9.76 2.25
C VAL A 264 3.54 -10.46 3.05
N GLY A 265 4.00 -11.60 2.56
CA GLY A 265 5.01 -12.40 3.25
C GLY A 265 4.50 -13.06 4.55
N GLY A 266 3.20 -13.11 4.75
CA GLY A 266 2.60 -13.72 5.94
C GLY A 266 3.01 -15.17 6.15
N GLY A 267 3.25 -15.55 7.39
CA GLY A 267 3.77 -16.85 7.80
C GLY A 267 5.29 -17.03 7.62
N HIS A 268 5.98 -16.03 7.08
CA HIS A 268 7.44 -16.06 6.93
C HIS A 268 8.13 -15.10 7.92
N ALA A 269 9.35 -15.38 8.29
CA ALA A 269 10.10 -14.59 9.28
C ALA A 269 10.28 -13.10 8.92
N ARG A 270 10.15 -12.73 7.65
CA ARG A 270 10.23 -11.34 7.17
C ARG A 270 8.88 -10.65 7.02
N GLY A 271 7.79 -11.36 7.19
CA GLY A 271 6.41 -10.85 7.15
C GLY A 271 5.68 -11.03 8.47
N PRO A 272 4.41 -10.62 8.56
CA PRO A 272 3.61 -10.86 9.75
C PRO A 272 3.48 -12.37 9.99
N HIS A 273 3.74 -12.82 11.20
CA HIS A 273 3.71 -14.25 11.53
C HIS A 273 3.41 -14.50 13.00
N ASN A 274 2.95 -15.71 13.30
CA ASN A 274 2.78 -16.25 14.63
C ASN A 274 3.83 -17.36 14.88
N CYS A 275 3.40 -18.63 14.92
CA CYS A 275 4.25 -19.80 15.21
C CYS A 275 4.45 -20.73 14.00
N ARG A 276 3.97 -20.37 12.84
CA ARG A 276 3.91 -21.14 11.59
C ARG A 276 2.84 -22.24 11.52
N SER A 277 2.30 -22.70 12.66
CA SER A 277 1.25 -23.72 12.65
C SER A 277 -0.11 -23.17 12.24
N CYS A 278 -0.51 -22.00 12.79
CA CYS A 278 -1.79 -21.32 12.46
C CYS A 278 -1.68 -20.30 11.31
N ASP A 279 -0.47 -19.95 10.90
CA ASP A 279 -0.22 -18.79 10.03
C ASP A 279 -0.89 -18.91 8.66
N TYR A 280 -0.81 -20.09 8.04
CA TYR A 280 -1.40 -20.30 6.71
C TYR A 280 -2.90 -20.05 6.68
N GLU A 281 -3.62 -20.60 7.65
CA GLU A 281 -5.06 -20.44 7.77
C GLU A 281 -5.45 -18.98 8.01
N ILE A 282 -4.74 -18.31 8.91
CA ILE A 282 -4.98 -16.90 9.21
C ILE A 282 -4.67 -15.99 8.01
N VAL A 283 -3.54 -16.20 7.35
CA VAL A 283 -3.16 -15.42 6.14
C VAL A 283 -4.20 -15.59 5.03
N LYS A 284 -4.63 -16.83 4.80
CA LYS A 284 -5.68 -17.11 3.81
C LYS A 284 -6.99 -16.41 4.19
N GLY A 285 -7.42 -16.56 5.43
CA GLY A 285 -8.66 -15.97 5.90
C GLY A 285 -8.66 -14.43 5.89
N ILE A 286 -7.54 -13.76 6.18
CA ILE A 286 -7.41 -12.30 6.05
C ILE A 286 -7.58 -11.88 4.58
N ARG A 287 -7.03 -12.64 3.63
CA ARG A 287 -7.23 -12.39 2.19
C ARG A 287 -8.66 -12.61 1.75
N ASP A 288 -9.28 -13.69 2.22
CA ASP A 288 -10.70 -14.00 1.94
C ASP A 288 -11.60 -12.89 2.52
N TYR A 289 -11.33 -12.41 3.73
CA TYR A 289 -12.00 -11.24 4.31
C TYR A 289 -11.80 -9.98 3.45
N SER A 290 -10.60 -9.73 2.97
CA SER A 290 -10.30 -8.53 2.17
C SER A 290 -11.07 -8.52 0.84
N LEU A 291 -11.50 -9.67 0.35
CA LEU A 291 -12.37 -9.77 -0.83
C LEU A 291 -13.85 -9.74 -0.47
N SER A 292 -14.27 -10.46 0.57
CA SER A 292 -15.68 -10.59 0.93
C SER A 292 -16.21 -9.45 1.80
N GLY A 293 -15.37 -8.88 2.67
CA GLY A 293 -15.79 -7.98 3.74
C GLY A 293 -16.53 -8.68 4.87
N ASP A 294 -16.49 -10.02 4.92
CA ASP A 294 -17.23 -10.81 5.91
C ASP A 294 -16.56 -10.76 7.29
N GLN A 295 -17.15 -9.99 8.19
CA GLN A 295 -16.67 -9.82 9.56
C GLN A 295 -16.72 -11.13 10.37
N ALA A 296 -17.67 -12.02 10.11
CA ALA A 296 -17.78 -13.29 10.81
C ALA A 296 -16.57 -14.21 10.54
N LEU A 297 -15.93 -14.05 9.39
CA LEU A 297 -14.69 -14.74 9.06
C LEU A 297 -13.55 -14.34 10.00
N LEU A 298 -13.39 -13.04 10.28
CA LEU A 298 -12.36 -12.55 11.23
C LEU A 298 -12.60 -13.06 12.64
N ASP A 299 -13.87 -13.11 13.07
CA ASP A 299 -14.22 -13.66 14.38
C ASP A 299 -13.86 -15.15 14.47
N SER A 300 -14.17 -15.94 13.44
CA SER A 300 -13.83 -17.36 13.41
C SER A 300 -12.31 -17.60 13.46
N LEU A 301 -11.53 -16.82 12.71
CA LEU A 301 -10.06 -16.89 12.71
C LEU A 301 -9.45 -16.52 14.07
N PHE A 302 -10.04 -15.54 14.75
CA PHE A 302 -9.57 -15.14 16.07
C PHE A 302 -9.82 -16.21 17.14
N HIS A 303 -10.76 -17.14 16.91
CA HIS A 303 -11.06 -18.26 17.80
C HIS A 303 -10.25 -19.53 17.51
N ILE A 304 -9.35 -19.52 16.53
CA ILE A 304 -8.44 -20.64 16.30
C ILE A 304 -7.67 -20.94 17.58
N ASP A 305 -7.71 -22.20 18.04
CA ASP A 305 -6.95 -22.65 19.20
C ASP A 305 -5.50 -22.91 18.80
N CYS A 306 -4.58 -22.09 19.33
CA CYS A 306 -3.16 -22.22 19.11
C CYS A 306 -2.39 -21.67 20.31
N ASP A 307 -1.46 -22.46 20.85
CA ASP A 307 -0.68 -22.07 22.03
C ASP A 307 0.12 -20.77 21.86
N CYS A 308 0.47 -20.40 20.63
CA CYS A 308 1.16 -19.13 20.37
C CYS A 308 0.31 -17.88 20.68
N LYS A 309 -0.99 -18.04 20.91
CA LYS A 309 -1.85 -16.95 21.36
C LYS A 309 -1.51 -16.54 22.80
N LYS A 310 -1.16 -17.51 23.65
CA LYS A 310 -0.67 -17.23 25.02
C LYS A 310 0.68 -16.51 25.01
N GLU A 311 1.55 -16.84 24.03
CA GLU A 311 2.80 -16.12 23.84
C GLU A 311 2.52 -14.67 23.43
N TRP A 312 1.62 -14.46 22.47
CA TRP A 312 1.20 -13.13 22.03
C TRP A 312 0.60 -12.32 23.18
N ASP A 313 -0.29 -12.88 24.01
CA ASP A 313 -0.83 -12.22 25.22
C ASP A 313 0.28 -11.79 26.18
N SER A 314 1.30 -12.65 26.35
CA SER A 314 2.47 -12.33 27.18
C SER A 314 3.29 -11.18 26.59
N VAL A 315 3.46 -11.16 25.26
CA VAL A 315 4.15 -10.06 24.57
C VAL A 315 3.40 -8.75 24.76
N LEU A 316 2.07 -8.73 24.59
CA LEU A 316 1.25 -7.52 24.79
C LEU A 316 1.41 -6.95 26.23
N SER A 317 1.54 -7.83 27.22
CA SER A 317 1.61 -7.45 28.63
C SER A 317 3.00 -7.02 29.09
N LEU A 318 4.04 -7.67 28.58
CA LEU A 318 5.41 -7.59 29.11
C LEU A 318 6.37 -6.75 28.25
N GLU A 319 6.10 -6.61 26.96
CA GLU A 319 6.96 -5.82 26.07
C GLU A 319 6.93 -4.35 26.49
N LYS A 320 8.11 -3.73 26.57
CA LYS A 320 8.25 -2.33 26.98
C LYS A 320 8.66 -1.46 25.80
N PRO A 321 8.22 -0.20 25.74
CA PRO A 321 8.65 0.74 24.71
C PRO A 321 10.18 0.80 24.57
N TYR A 322 10.68 0.82 23.34
CA TYR A 322 12.10 0.88 22.98
C TYR A 322 12.94 -0.32 23.48
N CYS A 323 12.31 -1.37 23.96
CA CYS A 323 12.98 -2.63 24.24
C CYS A 323 13.15 -3.47 22.96
N MET A 324 14.03 -4.47 23.06
CA MET A 324 14.07 -5.51 22.04
C MET A 324 12.77 -6.34 22.11
N PRO A 325 12.24 -6.83 20.98
CA PRO A 325 11.13 -7.77 20.97
C PRO A 325 11.41 -8.97 21.86
N LEU A 326 10.42 -9.39 22.65
CA LEU A 326 10.52 -10.55 23.55
C LEU A 326 10.61 -11.88 22.77
N THR A 327 10.14 -11.87 21.52
CA THR A 327 10.17 -13.05 20.64
C THR A 327 10.81 -12.71 19.30
N ARG A 328 11.21 -13.73 18.54
CA ARG A 328 11.87 -13.58 17.23
C ARG A 328 10.99 -14.04 16.07
#